data_87f1cb113a89ae9c5972025279536771
#
_entry.id   87f1cb113a89ae9c5972025279536771
#
_cell.length_a   1.000
_cell.length_b   1.000
_cell.length_c   1.000
_cell.angle_alpha   90.00
_cell.angle_beta   90.00
_cell.angle_gamma   90.00
#
_symmetry.space_group_name_H-M   'P 1'
#
loop_
_entity.id
_entity.type
_entity.pdbx_description
1 polymer ?
#
loop_
_entity_poly.entity_id
_entity_poly.type
_entity_poly.pdbx_seq_one_letter_code
_entity_poly.pdbx_strand_id
1 'polypeptide(L)'
;MLIQNHSGSKDDVRRERGAALVTVLFVSLLVLTLASALILTTGMSATNAISATDEVQAYYSAEAGMQAALNVLRGNVAPTINFKNAVADPRLSQWLIKNYPTTTPDRITLSPSYSASNGMAYAITEIKDPENSTKVVYSTSGSFGGNTSLSLSGGVSLNYTPQPSTDITASGVSPAFGTFSFSGVKSNTNLTIPANTTFTLQITETTPLAAGSTSPVSVSIKGTLAGSITSGTSTVTLAFNNPSVEIPNVGTWFTLPSSVTIPQSGSFAITTIVTTPEPRRLIVKVQGYGPHGAVKNMQAMVSSFSMNYDPPATFVIRGHDDSTTAATVSIGSSAQYVYNGNDNAGGQPLPAFLVTNNPDYTTLSNLKSNNSLPLAGDTTGLIPVLKPLTLPTDLPQLPSWLQTTSDPVSGARAFVQQLREASQQQFYNCSTSQDVSCDRYFDTRNGGSAPSSFGAEVGAPPNGLFTFVDGDATLPNEGGKGLLVVTGTLNMSGSKTFDGLVLVLGDGVINRSGGGSDTNFGAFVVARFLSSGGFLNPTFVSSGSGSSGVQLDRNSIRRALRLGGVYALAVSEY
;
A
#
# COMPACT_ATOMS: atom_id res chain seq x y z
N MET A 1 -56.27 100.74 46.94
CA MET A 1 -55.56 100.51 45.69
C MET A 1 -54.11 100.32 46.05
N LEU A 2 -53.68 99.07 46.20
CA LEU A 2 -52.33 98.69 46.65
C LEU A 2 -51.59 98.15 45.45
N ILE A 3 -50.54 98.88 45.02
CA ILE A 3 -49.60 98.42 43.99
C ILE A 3 -48.51 97.66 44.71
N GLN A 4 -48.42 96.37 44.51
CA GLN A 4 -47.36 95.52 45.01
C GLN A 4 -46.20 95.55 43.95
N ASN A 5 -45.09 96.15 44.37
CA ASN A 5 -43.85 96.10 43.63
C ASN A 5 -43.20 94.75 43.80
N HIS A 6 -43.12 93.93 42.75
CA HIS A 6 -42.28 92.71 42.69
C HIS A 6 -40.89 93.13 42.26
N SER A 7 -39.95 93.25 43.19
CA SER A 7 -38.53 93.33 42.90
C SER A 7 -38.04 91.88 42.70
N GLY A 8 -38.05 91.46 41.47
CA GLY A 8 -37.42 90.21 41.05
C GLY A 8 -35.91 90.23 41.29
N SER A 9 -35.45 89.41 42.18
CA SER A 9 -34.05 89.28 42.56
C SER A 9 -33.19 88.96 41.37
N LYS A 10 -32.28 89.85 41.02
CA LYS A 10 -31.25 89.60 39.98
C LYS A 10 -30.26 88.49 40.36
N ASP A 11 -30.26 88.04 41.60
CA ASP A 11 -29.35 87.01 42.04
C ASP A 11 -29.83 85.55 41.70
N ASP A 12 -31.15 85.37 41.55
CA ASP A 12 -31.67 84.02 41.14
C ASP A 12 -31.27 83.68 39.66
N VAL A 13 -31.29 84.68 38.78
CA VAL A 13 -30.88 84.42 37.36
C VAL A 13 -29.41 84.10 37.24
N ARG A 14 -28.56 84.60 38.14
CA ARG A 14 -27.11 84.19 38.12
C ARG A 14 -26.87 82.80 38.65
N ARG A 15 -27.62 82.31 39.66
CA ARG A 15 -27.56 80.99 40.22
C ARG A 15 -28.05 79.97 39.18
N GLU A 16 -29.12 80.24 38.49
CA GLU A 16 -29.66 79.38 37.45
C GLU A 16 -28.69 79.23 36.27
N ARG A 17 -27.97 80.30 35.83
CA ARG A 17 -26.97 80.25 34.78
C ARG A 17 -25.74 79.38 35.19
N GLY A 18 -25.35 79.41 36.46
CA GLY A 18 -24.26 78.56 36.97
C GLY A 18 -24.64 77.10 37.03
N ALA A 19 -25.87 76.80 37.48
CA ALA A 19 -26.38 75.46 37.53
C ALA A 19 -26.55 74.86 36.13
N ALA A 20 -27.05 75.64 35.17
CA ALA A 20 -27.18 75.22 33.78
C ALA A 20 -25.81 74.91 33.12
N LEU A 21 -24.78 75.70 33.42
CA LEU A 21 -23.43 75.45 32.90
C LEU A 21 -22.83 74.13 33.44
N VAL A 22 -23.02 73.88 34.73
CA VAL A 22 -22.54 72.62 35.37
C VAL A 22 -23.28 71.40 34.82
N THR A 23 -24.62 71.51 34.64
CA THR A 23 -25.39 70.39 34.04
C THR A 23 -24.99 70.14 32.61
N VAL A 24 -24.76 71.18 31.78
CA VAL A 24 -24.24 70.99 30.41
C VAL A 24 -22.86 70.36 30.40
N LEU A 25 -21.99 70.74 31.33
CA LEU A 25 -20.66 70.14 31.48
C LEU A 25 -20.74 68.67 31.85
N PHE A 26 -21.61 68.29 32.82
CA PHE A 26 -21.83 66.90 33.19
C PHE A 26 -22.44 66.10 32.04
N VAL A 27 -23.41 66.60 31.33
CA VAL A 27 -24.02 65.95 30.17
C VAL A 27 -22.99 65.77 29.04
N SER A 28 -22.18 66.82 28.77
CA SER A 28 -21.13 66.71 27.74
C SER A 28 -20.04 65.67 28.12
N LEU A 29 -19.66 65.62 29.42
CA LEU A 29 -18.73 64.61 29.92
C LEU A 29 -19.30 63.20 29.80
N LEU A 30 -20.58 63.01 30.14
CA LEU A 30 -21.29 61.74 30.06
C LEU A 30 -21.42 61.29 28.59
N VAL A 31 -21.77 62.21 27.67
CA VAL A 31 -21.79 61.90 26.23
C VAL A 31 -20.42 61.56 25.70
N LEU A 32 -19.36 62.25 26.13
CA LEU A 32 -17.99 61.95 25.72
C LEU A 32 -17.54 60.57 26.23
N THR A 33 -17.87 60.23 27.49
CA THR A 33 -17.52 58.89 28.04
C THR A 33 -18.29 57.76 27.33
N LEU A 34 -19.58 57.97 27.02
CA LEU A 34 -20.39 57.02 26.26
C LEU A 34 -19.88 56.84 24.84
N ALA A 35 -19.54 57.96 24.18
CA ALA A 35 -18.98 57.92 22.82
C ALA A 35 -17.62 57.19 22.79
N SER A 36 -16.76 57.45 23.78
CA SER A 36 -15.48 56.77 23.90
C SER A 36 -15.66 55.28 24.18
N ALA A 37 -16.58 54.89 25.04
CA ALA A 37 -16.91 53.49 25.30
C ALA A 37 -17.45 52.77 24.05
N LEU A 38 -18.31 53.44 23.29
CA LEU A 38 -18.84 52.89 22.03
C LEU A 38 -17.74 52.69 20.99
N ILE A 39 -16.82 53.64 20.82
CA ILE A 39 -15.69 53.53 19.91
C ILE A 39 -14.77 52.39 20.30
N LEU A 40 -14.47 52.25 21.61
CA LEU A 40 -13.66 51.14 22.12
C LEU A 40 -14.32 49.77 21.89
N THR A 41 -15.61 49.65 22.19
CA THR A 41 -16.34 48.39 21.98
C THR A 41 -16.47 48.03 20.52
N THR A 42 -16.71 49.02 19.65
CA THR A 42 -16.77 48.80 18.18
C THR A 42 -15.41 48.41 17.64
N GLY A 43 -14.34 49.05 18.10
CA GLY A 43 -12.96 48.73 17.72
C GLY A 43 -12.56 47.31 18.15
N MET A 44 -12.86 46.93 19.38
CA MET A 44 -12.63 45.56 19.88
C MET A 44 -13.43 44.55 19.11
N SER A 45 -14.70 44.85 18.79
CA SER A 45 -15.54 43.95 17.99
C SER A 45 -14.98 43.77 16.56
N ALA A 46 -14.54 44.85 15.93
CA ALA A 46 -13.93 44.78 14.62
C ALA A 46 -12.61 43.97 14.63
N THR A 47 -11.76 44.20 15.61
CA THR A 47 -10.51 43.43 15.77
C THR A 47 -10.79 41.94 15.99
N ASN A 48 -11.77 41.61 16.82
CA ASN A 48 -12.19 40.21 17.06
C ASN A 48 -12.74 39.56 15.78
N ALA A 49 -13.53 40.28 14.99
CA ALA A 49 -14.06 39.80 13.72
C ALA A 49 -12.94 39.53 12.69
N ILE A 50 -11.94 40.40 12.61
CA ILE A 50 -10.76 40.21 11.75
C ILE A 50 -9.98 38.97 12.22
N SER A 51 -9.66 38.87 13.51
CA SER A 51 -8.93 37.74 14.07
C SER A 51 -9.65 36.42 13.83
N ALA A 52 -10.98 36.38 14.00
CA ALA A 52 -11.78 35.19 13.72
C ALA A 52 -11.74 34.80 12.22
N THR A 53 -11.77 35.80 11.34
CA THR A 53 -11.65 35.56 9.89
C THR A 53 -10.27 35.00 9.52
N ASP A 54 -9.21 35.54 10.10
CA ASP A 54 -7.84 35.10 9.87
C ASP A 54 -7.62 33.65 10.37
N GLU A 55 -8.20 33.31 11.52
CA GLU A 55 -8.18 31.94 12.04
C GLU A 55 -8.92 30.96 11.12
N VAL A 56 -10.09 31.34 10.61
CA VAL A 56 -10.85 30.52 9.66
C VAL A 56 -10.06 30.31 8.37
N GLN A 57 -9.38 31.33 7.88
CA GLN A 57 -8.53 31.21 6.70
C GLN A 57 -7.31 30.31 6.95
N ALA A 58 -6.70 30.40 8.12
CA ALA A 58 -5.63 29.48 8.53
C ALA A 58 -6.14 28.04 8.62
N TYR A 59 -7.35 27.83 9.14
CA TYR A 59 -7.99 26.51 9.18
C TYR A 59 -8.21 25.94 7.78
N TYR A 60 -8.80 26.69 6.85
CA TYR A 60 -8.96 26.24 5.46
C TYR A 60 -7.63 25.97 4.76
N SER A 61 -6.60 26.73 5.10
CA SER A 61 -5.24 26.47 4.60
C SER A 61 -4.70 25.14 5.12
N ALA A 62 -4.92 24.81 6.39
CA ALA A 62 -4.53 23.52 6.97
C ALA A 62 -5.33 22.38 6.33
N GLU A 63 -6.63 22.55 6.11
CA GLU A 63 -7.47 21.57 5.43
C GLU A 63 -7.00 21.32 4.00
N ALA A 64 -6.69 22.36 3.24
CA ALA A 64 -6.11 22.22 1.89
C ALA A 64 -4.79 21.44 1.91
N GLY A 65 -3.93 21.68 2.89
CA GLY A 65 -2.70 20.93 3.09
C GLY A 65 -2.95 19.46 3.44
N MET A 66 -3.96 19.18 4.25
CA MET A 66 -4.37 17.81 4.58
C MET A 66 -4.88 17.07 3.34
N GLN A 67 -5.73 17.71 2.53
CA GLN A 67 -6.20 17.13 1.26
C GLN A 67 -5.04 16.91 0.28
N ALA A 68 -4.09 17.83 0.20
CA ALA A 68 -2.89 17.66 -0.61
C ALA A 68 -2.06 16.45 -0.18
N ALA A 69 -1.85 16.26 1.13
CA ALA A 69 -1.17 15.09 1.68
C ALA A 69 -1.92 13.79 1.35
N LEU A 70 -3.24 13.76 1.57
CA LEU A 70 -4.08 12.61 1.26
C LEU A 70 -4.04 12.24 -0.23
N ASN A 71 -4.05 13.23 -1.12
CA ASN A 71 -3.96 13.00 -2.57
C ASN A 71 -2.63 12.35 -2.98
N VAL A 72 -1.52 12.73 -2.34
CA VAL A 72 -0.23 12.06 -2.54
C VAL A 72 -0.26 10.63 -1.99
N LEU A 73 -0.77 10.44 -0.77
CA LEU A 73 -0.84 9.13 -0.14
C LEU A 73 -1.76 8.16 -0.91
N ARG A 74 -2.80 8.68 -1.56
CA ARG A 74 -3.70 7.92 -2.45
C ARG A 74 -3.08 7.60 -3.81
N GLY A 75 -1.97 8.22 -4.16
CA GLY A 75 -1.34 8.05 -5.47
C GLY A 75 -1.89 8.94 -6.58
N ASN A 76 -2.80 9.86 -6.28
CA ASN A 76 -3.40 10.75 -7.27
C ASN A 76 -2.42 11.84 -7.77
N VAL A 77 -1.44 12.18 -6.94
CA VAL A 77 -0.45 13.23 -7.22
C VAL A 77 0.95 12.74 -6.89
N ALA A 78 1.92 13.10 -7.70
CA ALA A 78 3.32 12.74 -7.47
C ALA A 78 3.85 13.34 -6.15
N PRO A 79 4.65 12.59 -5.36
CA PRO A 79 5.20 13.07 -4.08
C PRO A 79 6.04 14.35 -4.19
N THR A 80 6.70 14.55 -5.33
CA THR A 80 7.60 15.69 -5.58
C THR A 80 6.90 17.05 -5.58
N ILE A 81 5.57 17.07 -5.76
CA ILE A 81 4.80 18.32 -5.79
C ILE A 81 4.60 18.86 -4.37
N ASN A 82 4.20 18.02 -3.44
CA ASN A 82 3.82 18.40 -2.07
C ASN A 82 4.82 17.95 -1.01
N PHE A 83 5.68 16.99 -1.34
CA PHE A 83 6.69 16.44 -0.45
C PHE A 83 8.07 16.72 -1.03
N LYS A 84 8.48 17.96 -0.99
CA LYS A 84 9.86 18.35 -1.33
C LYS A 84 10.82 17.59 -0.40
N ASN A 85 11.94 17.12 -0.91
CA ASN A 85 12.94 16.30 -0.19
C ASN A 85 12.47 14.89 0.20
N ALA A 86 11.49 14.34 -0.50
CA ALA A 86 11.14 12.94 -0.34
C ALA A 86 12.29 12.04 -0.80
N VAL A 87 12.84 11.24 0.10
CA VAL A 87 13.67 10.10 -0.29
C VAL A 87 12.79 9.12 -1.04
N ALA A 88 13.20 8.69 -2.24
CA ALA A 88 12.48 7.68 -3.00
C ALA A 88 12.35 6.41 -2.15
N ASP A 89 11.14 5.92 -1.95
CA ASP A 89 10.95 4.62 -1.31
C ASP A 89 11.30 3.53 -2.33
N PRO A 90 12.23 2.61 -2.02
CA PRO A 90 12.57 1.50 -2.90
C PRO A 90 11.37 0.58 -3.19
N ARG A 91 10.31 0.64 -2.38
CA ARG A 91 9.05 -0.09 -2.60
C ARG A 91 8.14 0.52 -3.65
N LEU A 92 8.50 1.67 -4.23
CA LEU A 92 7.66 2.44 -5.16
C LEU A 92 6.29 2.83 -4.58
N SER A 93 6.14 2.79 -3.26
CA SER A 93 4.92 3.17 -2.57
C SER A 93 4.90 4.67 -2.31
N GLN A 94 3.72 5.27 -2.39
CA GLN A 94 3.50 6.66 -1.96
C GLN A 94 3.08 6.75 -0.49
N TRP A 95 2.86 5.61 0.13
CA TRP A 95 2.57 5.47 1.56
C TRP A 95 3.88 5.58 2.36
N LEU A 96 4.38 6.81 2.55
CA LEU A 96 5.73 7.09 3.02
C LEU A 96 5.73 7.74 4.40
N ILE A 97 6.67 7.27 5.23
CA ILE A 97 7.11 7.98 6.43
C ILE A 97 8.07 9.09 5.99
N LYS A 98 7.82 10.32 6.46
CA LYS A 98 8.68 11.45 6.18
C LYS A 98 9.05 12.20 7.43
N ASN A 99 10.34 12.33 7.63
CA ASN A 99 10.90 13.25 8.61
C ASN A 99 11.11 14.60 7.93
N TYR A 100 10.31 15.58 8.30
CA TYR A 100 10.52 16.95 7.86
C TYR A 100 11.54 17.62 8.76
N PRO A 101 12.46 18.44 8.19
CA PRO A 101 13.35 19.24 9.02
C PRO A 101 12.51 20.16 9.92
N THR A 102 12.77 20.08 11.22
CA THR A 102 11.99 20.75 12.27
C THR A 102 12.09 22.28 12.27
N THR A 103 12.99 22.84 11.49
CA THR A 103 13.35 24.28 11.58
C THR A 103 12.64 25.19 10.62
N THR A 104 12.23 24.73 9.45
CA THR A 104 11.43 25.53 8.49
C THR A 104 10.67 24.61 7.54
N PRO A 105 9.39 24.31 7.82
CA PRO A 105 8.58 23.54 6.89
C PRO A 105 8.40 24.35 5.59
N ASP A 106 8.59 23.69 4.44
CA ASP A 106 8.34 24.30 3.13
C ASP A 106 6.86 24.68 3.02
N ARG A 107 6.60 26.00 2.95
CA ARG A 107 5.23 26.51 2.80
C ARG A 107 4.81 26.44 1.34
N ILE A 108 3.64 25.90 1.11
CA ILE A 108 3.00 25.87 -0.19
C ILE A 108 1.94 26.97 -0.22
N THR A 109 2.13 27.93 -1.10
CA THR A 109 1.28 29.11 -1.22
C THR A 109 -0.04 28.76 -1.89
N LEU A 110 -1.15 29.17 -1.27
CA LEU A 110 -2.51 29.04 -1.81
C LEU A 110 -2.98 30.33 -2.50
N SER A 111 -2.45 31.48 -2.11
CA SER A 111 -2.77 32.75 -2.72
C SER A 111 -1.61 33.24 -3.62
N PRO A 112 -1.89 33.88 -4.75
CA PRO A 112 -0.85 34.35 -5.69
C PRO A 112 0.16 35.33 -5.06
N SER A 113 -0.25 36.05 -4.01
CA SER A 113 0.53 37.09 -3.33
C SER A 113 0.73 36.78 -1.86
N TYR A 114 1.18 35.57 -1.54
CA TYR A 114 1.42 35.19 -0.14
C TYR A 114 2.48 36.11 0.48
N SER A 115 2.11 36.80 1.54
CA SER A 115 3.01 37.37 2.53
C SER A 115 2.55 36.93 3.93
N ALA A 116 3.44 36.97 4.91
CA ALA A 116 3.07 36.61 6.30
C ALA A 116 1.95 37.50 6.87
N SER A 117 1.69 38.65 6.25
CA SER A 117 0.65 39.59 6.65
C SER A 117 -0.68 39.42 5.91
N ASN A 118 -0.69 38.90 4.67
CA ASN A 118 -1.90 38.92 3.83
C ASN A 118 -2.16 37.64 3.02
N GLY A 119 -1.44 36.55 3.28
CA GLY A 119 -1.51 35.37 2.43
C GLY A 119 -1.97 34.11 3.14
N MET A 120 -2.41 33.15 2.35
CA MET A 120 -2.75 31.80 2.78
C MET A 120 -1.72 30.82 2.26
N ALA A 121 -1.26 29.93 3.11
CA ALA A 121 -0.34 28.86 2.77
C ALA A 121 -0.52 27.67 3.71
N TYR A 122 0.00 26.53 3.33
CA TYR A 122 0.11 25.38 4.24
C TYR A 122 1.52 24.79 4.22
N ALA A 123 1.83 24.02 5.24
CA ALA A 123 3.02 23.17 5.28
C ALA A 123 2.65 21.79 5.86
N ILE A 124 3.13 20.73 5.22
CA ILE A 124 3.06 19.40 5.79
C ILE A 124 4.28 19.25 6.68
N THR A 125 4.07 19.06 7.98
CA THR A 125 5.14 19.11 8.98
C THR A 125 5.61 17.74 9.46
N GLU A 126 4.76 16.71 9.35
CA GLU A 126 5.11 15.35 9.77
C GLU A 126 4.26 14.32 9.03
N ILE A 127 4.88 13.24 8.59
CA ILE A 127 4.21 12.00 8.24
C ILE A 127 5.00 10.87 8.90
N LYS A 128 4.40 10.21 9.88
CA LYS A 128 5.08 9.16 10.64
C LYS A 128 4.21 7.94 10.86
N ASP A 129 4.87 6.82 11.07
CA ASP A 129 4.28 5.58 11.57
C ASP A 129 4.12 5.64 13.09
N PRO A 130 2.89 5.68 13.63
CA PRO A 130 2.68 5.71 15.07
C PRO A 130 3.02 4.38 15.77
N GLU A 131 3.05 3.29 15.03
CA GLU A 131 3.18 1.93 15.55
C GLU A 131 4.61 1.39 15.41
N ASN A 132 5.52 2.13 14.77
CA ASN A 132 6.87 1.64 14.42
C ASN A 132 6.84 0.30 13.67
N SER A 133 5.80 0.06 12.88
CA SER A 133 5.59 -1.20 12.15
C SER A 133 6.66 -1.49 11.10
N THR A 134 7.44 -0.47 10.71
CA THR A 134 8.57 -0.59 9.80
C THR A 134 9.86 -1.06 10.48
N LYS A 135 9.89 -1.15 11.81
CA LYS A 135 11.05 -1.67 12.52
C LYS A 135 11.12 -3.20 12.36
N VAL A 136 12.24 -3.69 11.84
CA VAL A 136 12.52 -5.12 11.69
C VAL A 136 13.64 -5.52 12.64
N VAL A 137 13.42 -6.56 13.43
CA VAL A 137 14.43 -7.20 14.26
C VAL A 137 14.58 -8.63 13.82
N TYR A 138 15.75 -9.02 13.40
CA TYR A 138 16.03 -10.36 12.91
C TYR A 138 17.36 -10.89 13.42
N SER A 139 17.51 -12.21 13.35
CA SER A 139 18.77 -12.93 13.53
C SER A 139 18.90 -13.98 12.45
N THR A 140 20.13 -14.46 12.23
CA THR A 140 20.37 -15.54 11.28
C THR A 140 21.02 -16.75 11.93
N SER A 141 20.81 -17.90 11.34
CA SER A 141 21.62 -19.11 11.57
C SER A 141 21.90 -19.77 10.22
N GLY A 142 22.95 -20.58 10.14
CA GLY A 142 23.29 -21.24 8.88
C GLY A 142 23.96 -22.58 9.12
N SER A 143 23.71 -23.51 8.20
CA SER A 143 24.26 -24.85 8.33
C SER A 143 24.63 -25.48 6.98
N PHE A 144 25.65 -26.33 7.02
CA PHE A 144 26.07 -27.25 5.98
C PHE A 144 25.63 -28.68 6.37
N GLY A 145 24.45 -29.10 5.88
CA GLY A 145 23.89 -30.40 6.27
C GLY A 145 23.66 -30.57 7.78
N GLY A 146 23.33 -29.49 8.48
CA GLY A 146 23.10 -29.50 9.95
C GLY A 146 24.27 -28.98 10.79
N ASN A 147 25.48 -28.85 10.25
CA ASN A 147 26.65 -28.34 10.96
C ASN A 147 26.95 -26.87 10.59
N THR A 148 27.48 -26.08 11.53
CA THR A 148 27.89 -24.69 11.28
C THR A 148 29.20 -24.56 10.50
N SER A 149 29.91 -25.66 10.31
CA SER A 149 31.14 -25.76 9.54
C SER A 149 31.12 -26.93 8.56
N LEU A 150 31.75 -26.71 7.41
CA LEU A 150 32.00 -27.71 6.39
C LEU A 150 33.45 -28.14 6.47
N SER A 151 33.72 -29.38 6.87
CA SER A 151 35.07 -29.96 6.88
C SER A 151 35.46 -30.38 5.47
N LEU A 152 36.63 -29.95 5.02
CA LEU A 152 37.20 -30.21 3.70
C LEU A 152 38.50 -31.03 3.83
N SER A 153 39.02 -31.52 2.72
CA SER A 153 40.29 -32.25 2.70
C SER A 153 41.45 -31.38 3.18
N GLY A 154 42.49 -32.02 3.71
CA GLY A 154 43.71 -31.33 4.17
C GLY A 154 43.56 -30.53 5.47
N GLY A 155 42.53 -30.78 6.27
CA GLY A 155 42.30 -30.07 7.53
C GLY A 155 41.77 -28.63 7.36
N VAL A 156 41.24 -28.32 6.20
CA VAL A 156 40.57 -27.04 5.91
C VAL A 156 39.11 -27.13 6.31
N SER A 157 38.57 -26.03 6.85
CA SER A 157 37.14 -25.94 7.12
C SER A 157 36.60 -24.59 6.64
N LEU A 158 35.40 -24.62 6.07
CA LEU A 158 34.60 -23.42 5.80
C LEU A 158 33.60 -23.24 6.93
N ASN A 159 33.68 -22.10 7.62
CA ASN A 159 32.85 -21.80 8.78
C ASN A 159 31.85 -20.71 8.43
N TYR A 160 30.68 -20.78 9.02
CA TYR A 160 29.69 -19.73 9.00
C TYR A 160 29.47 -19.18 10.41
N THR A 161 29.58 -17.86 10.56
CA THR A 161 29.29 -17.15 11.81
C THR A 161 27.96 -16.43 11.65
N PRO A 162 26.93 -16.76 12.45
CA PRO A 162 25.62 -16.15 12.39
C PRO A 162 25.64 -14.66 12.67
N GLN A 163 24.66 -13.94 12.12
CA GLN A 163 24.35 -12.58 12.52
C GLN A 163 23.50 -12.62 13.79
N PRO A 164 23.93 -11.98 14.90
CA PRO A 164 23.12 -11.85 16.10
C PRO A 164 21.90 -10.95 15.83
N SER A 165 21.01 -10.84 16.83
CA SER A 165 19.85 -9.97 16.74
C SER A 165 20.23 -8.56 16.29
N THR A 166 19.64 -8.10 15.22
CA THR A 166 19.95 -6.83 14.55
C THR A 166 18.67 -6.07 14.25
N ASP A 167 18.70 -4.77 14.53
CA ASP A 167 17.57 -3.85 14.31
C ASP A 167 17.72 -3.12 12.98
N ILE A 168 16.64 -3.05 12.22
CA ILE A 168 16.54 -2.26 10.99
C ILE A 168 15.30 -1.38 11.10
N THR A 169 15.47 -0.09 10.84
CA THR A 169 14.39 0.90 10.91
C THR A 169 14.11 1.57 9.56
N ALA A 170 14.89 1.25 8.53
CA ALA A 170 14.74 1.84 7.20
C ALA A 170 14.75 0.75 6.12
N SER A 171 13.84 0.88 5.15
CA SER A 171 13.79 0.01 3.99
C SER A 171 14.97 0.25 3.05
N GLY A 172 15.40 -0.79 2.33
CA GLY A 172 16.48 -0.69 1.35
C GLY A 172 17.90 -0.67 1.92
N VAL A 173 18.07 -0.85 3.24
CA VAL A 173 19.40 -1.01 3.84
C VAL A 173 19.99 -2.38 3.54
N SER A 174 21.32 -2.46 3.55
CA SER A 174 22.07 -3.68 3.24
C SER A 174 22.86 -4.18 4.44
N PRO A 175 22.19 -4.76 5.46
CA PRO A 175 22.85 -5.32 6.63
C PRO A 175 23.58 -6.62 6.30
N ALA A 176 24.48 -7.04 7.17
CA ALA A 176 25.12 -8.33 7.10
C ALA A 176 24.19 -9.45 7.58
N PHE A 177 24.27 -10.60 6.91
CA PHE A 177 23.52 -11.83 7.24
C PHE A 177 24.43 -12.95 7.74
N GLY A 178 25.49 -12.59 8.43
CA GLY A 178 26.53 -13.49 8.89
C GLY A 178 27.74 -13.47 7.98
N THR A 179 28.76 -14.19 8.37
CA THR A 179 30.06 -14.18 7.69
C THR A 179 30.56 -15.59 7.43
N PHE A 180 31.21 -15.75 6.27
CA PHE A 180 31.99 -16.95 5.95
C PHE A 180 33.47 -16.72 6.18
N SER A 181 34.16 -17.73 6.65
CA SER A 181 35.60 -17.74 6.76
C SER A 181 36.17 -19.14 6.54
N PHE A 182 37.31 -19.23 5.85
CA PHE A 182 38.08 -20.47 5.81
C PHE A 182 39.07 -20.52 6.98
N SER A 183 39.25 -21.72 7.54
CA SER A 183 40.30 -22.02 8.51
C SER A 183 41.17 -23.17 8.00
N GLY A 184 42.46 -23.18 8.40
CA GLY A 184 43.42 -24.23 8.01
C GLY A 184 43.98 -24.11 6.59
N VAL A 185 43.66 -23.04 5.84
CA VAL A 185 44.16 -22.82 4.47
C VAL A 185 45.62 -22.39 4.52
N LYS A 186 46.48 -23.05 3.75
CA LYS A 186 47.89 -22.74 3.57
C LYS A 186 48.15 -22.22 2.15
N SER A 187 49.30 -21.59 1.92
CA SER A 187 49.64 -21.01 0.60
C SER A 187 49.68 -22.02 -0.57
N ASN A 188 49.90 -23.30 -0.27
CA ASN A 188 49.90 -24.40 -1.25
C ASN A 188 48.64 -25.27 -1.20
N THR A 189 47.57 -24.80 -0.54
CA THR A 189 46.32 -25.55 -0.46
C THR A 189 45.67 -25.67 -1.85
N ASN A 190 45.40 -26.91 -2.25
CA ASN A 190 44.63 -27.26 -3.42
C ASN A 190 43.49 -28.17 -2.98
N LEU A 191 42.28 -27.72 -3.13
CA LEU A 191 41.07 -28.48 -2.82
C LEU A 191 39.90 -28.03 -3.69
N THR A 192 38.95 -28.94 -3.89
CA THR A 192 37.69 -28.64 -4.57
C THR A 192 36.54 -28.89 -3.60
N ILE A 193 35.53 -28.02 -3.65
CA ILE A 193 34.30 -28.22 -2.88
C ILE A 193 33.59 -29.45 -3.42
N PRO A 194 33.18 -30.41 -2.57
CA PRO A 194 32.43 -31.59 -3.02
C PRO A 194 31.17 -31.22 -3.79
N ALA A 195 30.87 -31.99 -4.82
CA ALA A 195 29.66 -31.78 -5.61
C ALA A 195 28.41 -31.88 -4.72
N ASN A 196 27.38 -31.09 -5.03
CA ASN A 196 26.12 -31.03 -4.29
C ASN A 196 26.24 -30.55 -2.82
N THR A 197 27.32 -29.83 -2.48
CA THR A 197 27.42 -29.22 -1.16
C THR A 197 26.39 -28.11 -1.03
N THR A 198 25.49 -28.24 -0.07
CA THR A 198 24.43 -27.26 0.19
C THR A 198 24.67 -26.49 1.48
N PHE A 199 24.29 -25.23 1.47
CA PHE A 199 24.23 -24.38 2.64
C PHE A 199 22.78 -23.92 2.83
N THR A 200 22.27 -23.99 4.05
CA THR A 200 20.95 -23.47 4.41
C THR A 200 21.11 -22.30 5.35
N LEU A 201 20.69 -21.13 4.91
CA LEU A 201 20.58 -19.91 5.72
C LEU A 201 19.16 -19.85 6.28
N GLN A 202 19.03 -19.78 7.60
CA GLN A 202 17.77 -19.53 8.27
C GLN A 202 17.75 -18.10 8.79
N ILE A 203 16.66 -17.38 8.53
CA ILE A 203 16.41 -16.04 9.00
C ILE A 203 15.24 -16.12 9.96
N THR A 204 15.40 -15.61 11.18
CA THR A 204 14.35 -15.56 12.20
C THR A 204 14.02 -14.11 12.49
N GLU A 205 12.81 -13.68 12.17
CA GLU A 205 12.29 -12.36 12.48
C GLU A 205 11.50 -12.38 13.79
N THR A 206 11.86 -11.46 14.68
CA THR A 206 11.22 -11.32 16.00
C THR A 206 10.32 -10.09 16.09
N THR A 207 10.50 -9.14 15.18
CA THR A 207 9.69 -7.92 15.08
C THR A 207 9.67 -7.44 13.62
N PRO A 208 8.51 -7.06 13.06
CA PRO A 208 7.18 -7.27 13.65
C PRO A 208 6.77 -8.76 13.63
N LEU A 209 5.85 -9.11 14.49
CA LEU A 209 5.27 -10.46 14.46
C LEU A 209 4.17 -10.55 13.40
N ALA A 210 3.96 -11.73 12.85
CA ALA A 210 2.83 -11.98 11.98
C ALA A 210 1.50 -11.69 12.70
N ALA A 211 0.51 -11.20 11.98
CA ALA A 211 -0.78 -10.84 12.55
C ALA A 211 -1.39 -12.04 13.32
N GLY A 212 -1.70 -11.82 14.60
CA GLY A 212 -2.23 -12.85 15.50
C GLY A 212 -1.20 -13.84 16.04
N SER A 213 0.09 -13.70 15.71
CA SER A 213 1.16 -14.55 16.24
C SER A 213 1.84 -13.92 17.46
N THR A 214 2.23 -14.75 18.42
CA THR A 214 3.08 -14.39 19.57
C THR A 214 4.50 -14.95 19.43
N SER A 215 4.78 -15.66 18.34
CA SER A 215 6.06 -16.34 18.12
C SER A 215 6.80 -15.76 16.93
N PRO A 216 8.16 -15.73 16.98
CA PRO A 216 8.99 -15.36 15.85
C PRO A 216 8.72 -16.23 14.62
N VAL A 217 8.90 -15.68 13.45
CA VAL A 217 8.77 -16.40 12.18
C VAL A 217 10.14 -16.66 11.60
N SER A 218 10.36 -17.90 11.15
CA SER A 218 11.62 -18.30 10.52
C SER A 218 11.40 -18.74 9.08
N VAL A 219 12.28 -18.30 8.20
CA VAL A 219 12.34 -18.73 6.80
C VAL A 219 13.73 -19.23 6.45
N SER A 220 13.83 -20.09 5.44
CA SER A 220 15.11 -20.68 5.05
C SER A 220 15.40 -20.45 3.57
N ILE A 221 16.63 -20.07 3.27
CA ILE A 221 17.15 -19.94 1.91
C ILE A 221 18.24 -20.98 1.70
N LYS A 222 18.13 -21.77 0.66
CA LYS A 222 19.13 -22.78 0.31
C LYS A 222 20.04 -22.24 -0.80
N GLY A 223 21.32 -22.58 -0.67
CA GLY A 223 22.31 -22.29 -1.70
C GLY A 223 23.22 -23.50 -1.93
N THR A 224 23.82 -23.52 -3.10
CA THR A 224 24.79 -24.55 -3.51
C THR A 224 26.19 -23.95 -3.55
N LEU A 225 27.14 -24.62 -2.89
CA LEU A 225 28.54 -24.28 -2.95
C LEU A 225 29.23 -25.04 -4.07
N ALA A 226 30.08 -24.35 -4.81
CA ALA A 226 30.92 -24.92 -5.85
C ALA A 226 32.24 -24.15 -5.99
N GLY A 227 33.23 -24.76 -6.61
CA GLY A 227 34.51 -24.12 -6.87
C GLY A 227 35.68 -24.80 -6.15
N SER A 228 36.82 -24.13 -6.14
CA SER A 228 38.07 -24.67 -5.62
C SER A 228 38.93 -23.59 -4.97
N ILE A 229 39.87 -24.03 -4.15
CA ILE A 229 40.98 -23.20 -3.67
C ILE A 229 42.24 -23.76 -4.33
N THR A 230 42.98 -22.89 -5.01
CA THR A 230 44.21 -23.26 -5.72
C THR A 230 45.27 -22.21 -5.45
N SER A 231 46.38 -22.59 -4.82
CA SER A 231 47.61 -21.79 -4.67
C SER A 231 47.38 -20.30 -4.32
N GLY A 232 46.56 -20.03 -3.35
CA GLY A 232 46.34 -18.65 -2.87
C GLY A 232 45.15 -17.91 -3.53
N THR A 233 44.35 -18.62 -4.33
CA THR A 233 43.15 -18.05 -4.97
C THR A 233 41.93 -18.92 -4.70
N SER A 234 40.84 -18.35 -4.23
CA SER A 234 39.55 -19.03 -4.09
C SER A 234 38.61 -18.67 -5.24
N THR A 235 38.06 -19.70 -5.87
CA THR A 235 36.94 -19.60 -6.80
C THR A 235 35.65 -20.16 -6.19
N VAL A 236 35.63 -20.34 -4.86
CA VAL A 236 34.46 -20.89 -4.16
C VAL A 236 33.33 -19.89 -4.20
N THR A 237 32.23 -20.30 -4.81
CA THR A 237 31.00 -19.52 -4.92
C THR A 237 29.87 -20.21 -4.20
N LEU A 238 29.04 -19.42 -3.52
CA LEU A 238 27.75 -19.82 -3.01
C LEU A 238 26.66 -19.20 -3.86
N ALA A 239 25.92 -20.00 -4.59
CA ALA A 239 24.78 -19.59 -5.40
C ALA A 239 23.48 -19.92 -4.66
N PHE A 240 22.64 -18.91 -4.43
CA PHE A 240 21.35 -19.10 -3.77
C PHE A 240 20.28 -19.48 -4.79
N ASN A 241 19.51 -20.54 -4.49
CA ASN A 241 18.48 -21.06 -5.40
C ASN A 241 17.33 -20.06 -5.59
N ASN A 242 16.91 -19.43 -4.48
CA ASN A 242 15.92 -18.36 -4.46
C ASN A 242 16.45 -17.26 -3.56
N PRO A 243 17.10 -16.24 -4.11
CA PRO A 243 17.79 -15.24 -3.31
C PRO A 243 16.84 -14.28 -2.58
N SER A 244 15.56 -14.27 -2.93
CA SER A 244 14.57 -13.38 -2.31
C SER A 244 13.54 -14.19 -1.53
N VAL A 245 13.28 -13.80 -0.27
CA VAL A 245 12.32 -14.47 0.59
C VAL A 245 11.49 -13.46 1.37
N GLU A 246 10.20 -13.73 1.48
CA GLU A 246 9.26 -12.99 2.31
C GLU A 246 9.04 -13.69 3.63
N ILE A 247 8.94 -12.91 4.72
CA ILE A 247 8.42 -13.42 5.99
C ILE A 247 6.90 -13.52 5.88
N PRO A 248 6.34 -14.73 5.96
CA PRO A 248 4.90 -14.96 5.78
C PRO A 248 4.06 -14.11 6.73
N ASN A 249 3.01 -13.46 6.18
CA ASN A 249 2.05 -12.64 6.92
C ASN A 249 2.64 -11.41 7.64
N VAL A 250 3.87 -11.03 7.31
CA VAL A 250 4.51 -9.84 7.87
C VAL A 250 4.76 -8.78 6.79
N GLY A 251 5.22 -9.21 5.61
CA GLY A 251 5.53 -8.31 4.51
C GLY A 251 6.97 -7.78 4.54
N THR A 252 7.83 -8.33 5.38
CA THR A 252 9.28 -8.10 5.33
C THR A 252 9.89 -8.94 4.23
N TRP A 253 10.78 -8.35 3.42
CA TRP A 253 11.53 -9.06 2.39
C TRP A 253 13.01 -8.97 2.62
N PHE A 254 13.65 -10.10 2.43
CA PHE A 254 15.11 -10.25 2.44
C PHE A 254 15.56 -10.67 1.06
N THR A 255 16.37 -9.83 0.40
CA THR A 255 16.90 -10.10 -0.94
C THR A 255 18.41 -10.22 -0.89
N LEU A 256 18.92 -11.43 -1.07
CA LEU A 256 20.33 -11.76 -1.15
C LEU A 256 20.84 -11.57 -2.60
N PRO A 257 22.13 -11.39 -2.81
CA PRO A 257 22.71 -11.54 -4.15
C PRO A 257 22.50 -12.98 -4.65
N SER A 258 22.31 -13.17 -5.94
CA SER A 258 22.11 -14.51 -6.55
C SER A 258 23.30 -15.44 -6.32
N SER A 259 24.50 -14.89 -6.25
CA SER A 259 25.72 -15.62 -5.89
C SER A 259 26.74 -14.72 -5.20
N VAL A 260 27.58 -15.33 -4.36
CA VAL A 260 28.69 -14.67 -3.70
C VAL A 260 29.96 -15.51 -3.83
N THR A 261 31.10 -14.86 -4.01
CA THR A 261 32.42 -15.53 -4.01
C THR A 261 33.05 -15.38 -2.62
N ILE A 262 33.43 -16.50 -2.04
CA ILE A 262 34.03 -16.56 -0.69
C ILE A 262 35.56 -16.51 -0.83
N PRO A 263 36.23 -15.46 -0.30
CA PRO A 263 37.68 -15.34 -0.41
C PRO A 263 38.39 -16.39 0.43
N GLN A 264 39.60 -16.77 0.01
CA GLN A 264 40.42 -17.76 0.68
C GLN A 264 40.85 -17.35 2.11
N SER A 265 41.06 -16.06 2.33
CA SER A 265 41.50 -15.51 3.60
C SER A 265 40.59 -14.36 4.05
N GLY A 266 40.53 -14.16 5.37
CA GLY A 266 39.65 -13.18 5.99
C GLY A 266 38.22 -13.69 6.16
N SER A 267 37.34 -12.80 6.56
CA SER A 267 35.90 -13.04 6.67
C SER A 267 35.15 -12.35 5.55
N PHE A 268 34.15 -13.00 5.00
CA PHE A 268 33.28 -12.46 3.97
C PHE A 268 31.86 -12.36 4.52
N ALA A 269 31.32 -11.14 4.58
CA ALA A 269 29.96 -10.91 5.03
C ALA A 269 28.97 -11.09 3.86
N ILE A 270 27.93 -11.88 4.08
CA ILE A 270 26.76 -11.89 3.17
C ILE A 270 25.99 -10.61 3.45
N THR A 271 25.82 -9.77 2.44
CA THR A 271 24.93 -8.61 2.52
C THR A 271 23.60 -8.90 1.86
N THR A 272 22.54 -8.28 2.36
CA THR A 272 21.18 -8.43 1.83
C THR A 272 20.53 -7.06 1.72
N ILE A 273 19.52 -6.94 0.88
CA ILE A 273 18.62 -5.79 0.90
C ILE A 273 17.40 -6.19 1.70
N VAL A 274 17.09 -5.41 2.74
CA VAL A 274 15.89 -5.60 3.56
C VAL A 274 14.84 -4.58 3.16
N THR A 275 13.67 -5.06 2.77
CA THR A 275 12.48 -4.23 2.55
C THR A 275 11.56 -4.42 3.75
N THR A 276 11.41 -3.37 4.55
CA THR A 276 10.58 -3.40 5.76
C THR A 276 9.09 -3.42 5.38
N PRO A 277 8.22 -3.93 6.26
CA PRO A 277 6.77 -3.85 6.04
C PRO A 277 6.31 -2.40 5.93
N GLU A 278 5.18 -2.20 5.28
CA GLU A 278 4.57 -0.88 5.25
C GLU A 278 3.75 -0.60 6.51
N PRO A 279 3.74 0.65 6.99
CA PRO A 279 2.89 1.02 8.11
C PRO A 279 1.42 0.87 7.74
N ARG A 280 0.61 0.34 8.66
CA ARG A 280 -0.84 0.23 8.48
C ARG A 280 -1.54 1.56 8.68
N ARG A 281 -0.94 2.46 9.46
CA ARG A 281 -1.45 3.78 9.80
C ARG A 281 -0.34 4.79 9.70
N LEU A 282 -0.71 6.01 9.32
CA LEU A 282 0.19 7.16 9.37
C LEU A 282 -0.47 8.29 10.14
N ILE A 283 0.33 9.04 10.90
CA ILE A 283 -0.06 10.34 11.41
C ILE A 283 0.46 11.38 10.44
N VAL A 284 -0.44 12.18 9.91
CA VAL A 284 -0.14 13.33 9.05
C VAL A 284 -0.40 14.59 9.85
N LYS A 285 0.59 15.47 9.95
CA LYS A 285 0.45 16.78 10.57
C LYS A 285 0.65 17.88 9.54
N VAL A 286 -0.22 18.86 9.61
CA VAL A 286 -0.25 19.99 8.69
C VAL A 286 -0.42 21.28 9.49
N GLN A 287 0.27 22.32 9.06
CA GLN A 287 0.15 23.66 9.58
C GLN A 287 -0.39 24.56 8.49
N GLY A 288 -1.52 25.19 8.76
CA GLY A 288 -2.12 26.20 7.88
C GLY A 288 -1.77 27.61 8.35
N TYR A 289 -1.52 28.49 7.41
CA TYR A 289 -1.18 29.89 7.64
C TYR A 289 -2.26 30.78 7.03
N GLY A 290 -2.71 31.74 7.81
CA GLY A 290 -3.64 32.81 7.40
C GLY A 290 -2.99 34.19 7.46
N PRO A 291 -3.74 35.25 7.11
CA PRO A 291 -3.30 36.64 7.26
C PRO A 291 -2.90 36.97 8.70
N HIS A 292 -2.20 38.05 8.87
CA HIS A 292 -1.75 38.63 10.15
C HIS A 292 -1.03 37.65 11.08
N GLY A 293 -0.46 36.58 10.50
CA GLY A 293 0.28 35.56 11.25
C GLY A 293 -0.60 34.50 11.94
N ALA A 294 -1.87 34.39 11.58
CA ALA A 294 -2.75 33.34 12.06
C ALA A 294 -2.21 31.96 11.65
N VAL A 295 -2.20 31.01 12.58
CA VAL A 295 -1.71 29.66 12.36
C VAL A 295 -2.69 28.66 12.97
N LYS A 296 -3.00 27.61 12.23
CA LYS A 296 -3.78 26.46 12.71
C LYS A 296 -3.02 25.15 12.43
N ASN A 297 -2.99 24.30 13.40
CA ASN A 297 -2.38 22.98 13.31
C ASN A 297 -3.47 21.92 13.25
N MET A 298 -3.36 21.05 12.25
CA MET A 298 -4.24 19.89 12.06
C MET A 298 -3.42 18.62 12.01
N GLN A 299 -3.96 17.57 12.61
CA GLN A 299 -3.43 16.22 12.43
C GLN A 299 -4.55 15.27 12.01
N ALA A 300 -4.17 14.29 11.20
CA ALA A 300 -5.04 13.18 10.85
C ALA A 300 -4.33 11.85 11.09
N MET A 301 -5.05 10.91 11.65
CA MET A 301 -4.65 9.50 11.58
C MET A 301 -5.26 8.92 10.30
N VAL A 302 -4.39 8.42 9.44
CA VAL A 302 -4.74 7.91 8.11
C VAL A 302 -4.43 6.42 8.10
N SER A 303 -5.35 5.62 7.58
CA SER A 303 -5.14 4.19 7.36
C SER A 303 -5.18 3.90 5.88
N SER A 304 -4.29 3.03 5.40
CA SER A 304 -4.48 2.44 4.09
C SER A 304 -5.43 1.25 4.21
N PHE A 305 -6.35 1.12 3.27
CA PHE A 305 -7.00 -0.14 3.03
C PHE A 305 -5.96 -1.06 2.39
N SER A 306 -5.17 -1.74 3.19
CA SER A 306 -4.34 -2.82 2.71
C SER A 306 -5.17 -4.10 2.78
N MET A 307 -5.50 -4.62 1.65
CA MET A 307 -5.99 -5.98 1.57
C MET A 307 -4.81 -6.90 1.90
N ASN A 308 -4.84 -7.51 3.08
CA ASN A 308 -3.85 -8.53 3.44
C ASN A 308 -4.23 -9.83 2.71
N TYR A 309 -3.78 -9.92 1.46
CA TYR A 309 -4.03 -11.08 0.62
C TYR A 309 -2.74 -11.50 -0.09
N ASP A 310 -2.23 -12.66 0.25
CA ASP A 310 -1.19 -13.35 -0.51
C ASP A 310 -1.87 -14.46 -1.32
N PRO A 311 -2.00 -14.32 -2.65
CA PRO A 311 -2.66 -15.33 -3.47
C PRO A 311 -1.94 -16.68 -3.32
N PRO A 312 -2.65 -17.75 -2.99
CA PRO A 312 -2.04 -19.08 -2.82
C PRO A 312 -1.69 -19.75 -4.16
N ALA A 313 -2.04 -19.14 -5.26
CA ALA A 313 -1.73 -19.57 -6.63
C ALA A 313 -1.78 -18.38 -7.59
N THR A 314 -1.25 -18.55 -8.80
CA THR A 314 -1.36 -17.55 -9.87
C THR A 314 -2.80 -17.33 -10.29
N PHE A 315 -3.59 -18.40 -10.32
CA PHE A 315 -5.00 -18.38 -10.66
C PHE A 315 -5.82 -19.14 -9.61
N VAL A 316 -6.74 -18.45 -8.92
CA VAL A 316 -7.60 -19.03 -7.89
C VAL A 316 -9.03 -19.15 -8.42
N ILE A 317 -9.56 -20.36 -8.46
CA ILE A 317 -10.94 -20.66 -8.85
C ILE A 317 -11.70 -21.07 -7.59
N ARG A 318 -12.59 -20.20 -7.10
CA ARG A 318 -13.51 -20.53 -6.02
C ARG A 318 -14.74 -21.24 -6.61
N GLY A 319 -14.70 -22.54 -6.60
CA GLY A 319 -15.78 -23.40 -7.11
C GLY A 319 -17.05 -23.39 -6.25
N HIS A 320 -18.01 -24.20 -6.63
CA HIS A 320 -19.29 -24.35 -5.95
C HIS A 320 -19.13 -24.91 -4.53
N ASP A 321 -19.99 -24.48 -3.62
CA ASP A 321 -20.01 -24.99 -2.24
C ASP A 321 -20.45 -26.48 -2.19
N ASP A 322 -21.32 -26.92 -3.11
CA ASP A 322 -21.56 -28.35 -3.26
C ASP A 322 -20.37 -28.98 -4.00
N SER A 323 -19.88 -30.08 -3.50
CA SER A 323 -18.73 -30.77 -4.06
C SER A 323 -19.03 -31.62 -5.30
N THR A 324 -20.18 -31.43 -5.95
CA THR A 324 -20.67 -32.29 -7.05
C THR A 324 -20.57 -31.64 -8.42
N THR A 325 -20.51 -30.31 -8.48
CA THR A 325 -20.57 -29.55 -9.73
C THR A 325 -19.26 -28.85 -10.01
N ALA A 326 -18.74 -28.97 -11.25
CA ALA A 326 -17.53 -28.33 -11.68
C ALA A 326 -17.74 -26.92 -12.22
N ALA A 327 -16.75 -26.04 -12.05
CA ALA A 327 -16.64 -24.79 -12.79
C ALA A 327 -16.57 -25.04 -14.31
N THR A 328 -17.06 -24.10 -15.09
CA THR A 328 -16.88 -24.15 -16.54
C THR A 328 -15.48 -23.64 -16.88
N VAL A 329 -14.54 -24.56 -17.09
CA VAL A 329 -13.18 -24.24 -17.52
C VAL A 329 -13.00 -24.74 -18.94
N SER A 330 -12.78 -23.82 -19.88
CA SER A 330 -12.48 -24.14 -21.28
C SER A 330 -11.21 -23.42 -21.68
N ILE A 331 -10.19 -24.17 -22.03
CA ILE A 331 -8.90 -23.66 -22.49
C ILE A 331 -8.71 -24.17 -23.91
N GLY A 332 -8.49 -23.24 -24.83
CA GLY A 332 -8.30 -23.57 -26.26
C GLY A 332 -7.09 -24.48 -26.48
N SER A 333 -7.06 -25.13 -27.62
CA SER A 333 -6.06 -26.14 -28.01
C SER A 333 -4.65 -25.59 -28.27
N SER A 334 -4.41 -24.30 -28.07
CA SER A 334 -3.07 -23.73 -28.21
C SER A 334 -2.20 -24.13 -27.03
N ALA A 335 -1.25 -25.02 -27.25
CA ALA A 335 -0.22 -25.41 -26.28
C ALA A 335 0.71 -24.25 -25.83
N GLN A 336 0.40 -23.01 -26.22
CA GLN A 336 1.21 -21.82 -25.94
C GLN A 336 0.65 -20.95 -24.83
N TYR A 337 -0.53 -21.25 -24.28
CA TYR A 337 -1.05 -20.59 -23.10
C TYR A 337 -0.37 -21.15 -21.85
N VAL A 338 0.56 -20.38 -21.27
CA VAL A 338 1.30 -20.83 -20.07
C VAL A 338 0.74 -20.17 -18.82
N TYR A 339 0.32 -20.99 -17.87
CA TYR A 339 0.01 -20.56 -16.51
C TYR A 339 1.19 -20.90 -15.62
N ASN A 340 1.84 -19.86 -15.08
CA ASN A 340 3.15 -20.00 -14.46
C ASN A 340 3.13 -19.50 -13.01
N GLY A 341 3.35 -20.43 -12.08
CA GLY A 341 3.48 -20.15 -10.66
C GLY A 341 4.87 -19.75 -10.20
N ASN A 342 5.87 -19.74 -11.11
CA ASN A 342 7.18 -19.17 -10.78
C ASN A 342 7.04 -17.66 -10.63
N ASP A 343 7.48 -17.15 -9.48
CA ASP A 343 7.40 -15.73 -9.19
C ASP A 343 8.39 -14.93 -10.03
N ASN A 344 7.89 -14.03 -10.88
CA ASN A 344 8.72 -13.12 -11.68
C ASN A 344 9.57 -12.18 -10.80
N ALA A 345 9.12 -11.93 -9.55
CA ALA A 345 9.87 -11.19 -8.55
C ALA A 345 10.97 -12.00 -7.84
N GLY A 346 11.16 -13.27 -8.22
CA GLY A 346 12.20 -14.16 -7.66
C GLY A 346 11.84 -14.80 -6.32
N GLY A 347 10.57 -14.74 -5.90
CA GLY A 347 10.06 -15.42 -4.70
C GLY A 347 9.88 -16.93 -4.88
N GLN A 348 9.39 -17.59 -3.83
CA GLN A 348 9.07 -19.02 -3.88
C GLN A 348 7.98 -19.27 -4.93
N PRO A 349 8.13 -20.30 -5.76
CA PRO A 349 7.11 -20.68 -6.72
C PRO A 349 5.84 -21.14 -5.99
N LEU A 350 4.69 -20.81 -6.58
CA LEU A 350 3.38 -21.26 -6.18
C LEU A 350 2.79 -22.16 -7.26
N PRO A 351 1.74 -22.91 -6.98
CA PRO A 351 0.95 -23.57 -8.01
C PRO A 351 0.40 -22.59 -9.04
N ALA A 352 0.26 -23.04 -10.27
CA ALA A 352 -0.37 -22.24 -11.31
C ALA A 352 -1.86 -22.03 -11.03
N PHE A 353 -2.56 -23.07 -10.57
CA PHE A 353 -3.97 -23.02 -10.19
C PHE A 353 -4.19 -23.50 -8.76
N LEU A 354 -5.14 -22.87 -8.09
CA LEU A 354 -5.79 -23.38 -6.89
C LEU A 354 -7.29 -23.50 -7.15
N VAL A 355 -7.86 -24.64 -6.79
CA VAL A 355 -9.30 -24.91 -6.86
C VAL A 355 -9.82 -25.34 -5.49
N THR A 356 -11.11 -25.17 -5.25
CA THR A 356 -11.71 -25.41 -3.92
C THR A 356 -12.61 -26.63 -3.85
N ASN A 357 -12.77 -27.38 -4.94
CA ASN A 357 -13.54 -28.63 -4.95
C ASN A 357 -12.95 -29.70 -5.87
N ASN A 358 -13.37 -30.96 -5.69
CA ASN A 358 -12.89 -32.10 -6.46
C ASN A 358 -13.25 -32.08 -7.95
N PRO A 359 -14.50 -31.69 -8.34
CA PRO A 359 -14.84 -31.60 -9.76
C PRO A 359 -13.95 -30.64 -10.53
N ASP A 360 -13.63 -29.45 -9.96
CA ASP A 360 -12.74 -28.47 -10.60
C ASP A 360 -11.32 -29.03 -10.75
N TYR A 361 -10.82 -29.70 -9.70
CA TYR A 361 -9.53 -30.38 -9.75
C TYR A 361 -9.48 -31.44 -10.85
N THR A 362 -10.52 -32.26 -10.95
CA THR A 362 -10.63 -33.30 -11.99
C THR A 362 -10.64 -32.69 -13.38
N THR A 363 -11.38 -31.61 -13.58
CA THR A 363 -11.46 -30.88 -14.86
C THR A 363 -10.09 -30.33 -15.27
N LEU A 364 -9.38 -29.62 -14.37
CA LEU A 364 -8.05 -29.08 -14.65
C LEU A 364 -7.01 -30.17 -14.84
N SER A 365 -7.07 -31.25 -14.07
CA SER A 365 -6.17 -32.40 -14.19
C SER A 365 -6.33 -33.10 -15.54
N ASN A 366 -7.55 -33.23 -16.04
CA ASN A 366 -7.82 -33.77 -17.37
C ASN A 366 -7.27 -32.86 -18.48
N LEU A 367 -7.44 -31.54 -18.34
CA LEU A 367 -6.86 -30.58 -19.28
C LEU A 367 -5.32 -30.62 -19.28
N LYS A 368 -4.70 -30.74 -18.11
CA LYS A 368 -3.25 -30.93 -17.95
C LYS A 368 -2.79 -32.23 -18.62
N SER A 369 -3.44 -33.35 -18.37
CA SER A 369 -3.09 -34.67 -18.90
C SER A 369 -3.18 -34.72 -20.43
N ASN A 370 -4.09 -33.96 -21.03
CA ASN A 370 -4.27 -33.88 -22.47
C ASN A 370 -3.33 -32.84 -23.14
N ASN A 371 -2.33 -32.31 -22.42
CA ASN A 371 -1.42 -31.22 -22.85
C ASN A 371 -2.15 -29.96 -23.35
N SER A 372 -3.41 -29.77 -22.95
CA SER A 372 -4.18 -28.57 -23.28
C SER A 372 -3.99 -27.45 -22.26
N LEU A 373 -3.25 -27.70 -21.18
CA LEU A 373 -3.01 -26.75 -20.10
C LEU A 373 -1.53 -26.79 -19.71
N PRO A 374 -0.66 -26.02 -20.37
CA PRO A 374 0.74 -25.89 -19.98
C PRO A 374 0.86 -25.19 -18.62
N LEU A 375 1.48 -25.84 -17.67
CA LEU A 375 1.70 -25.37 -16.31
C LEU A 375 3.19 -25.29 -16.00
N ALA A 376 3.58 -24.23 -15.29
CA ALA A 376 4.91 -24.09 -14.70
C ALA A 376 4.78 -23.58 -13.26
N GLY A 377 5.84 -23.73 -12.48
CA GLY A 377 5.84 -23.33 -11.07
C GLY A 377 6.10 -24.49 -10.14
N ASP A 378 5.30 -24.63 -9.09
CA ASP A 378 5.37 -25.79 -8.18
C ASP A 378 5.27 -27.11 -8.99
N THR A 379 5.99 -28.13 -8.54
CA THR A 379 6.08 -29.45 -9.20
C THR A 379 4.73 -30.13 -9.41
N THR A 380 3.72 -29.82 -8.61
CA THR A 380 2.37 -30.32 -8.80
C THR A 380 1.58 -29.55 -9.86
N GLY A 381 1.92 -28.29 -10.11
CA GLY A 381 1.23 -27.38 -11.02
C GLY A 381 -0.24 -27.08 -10.65
N LEU A 382 -0.84 -27.92 -9.83
CA LEU A 382 -2.20 -27.82 -9.30
C LEU A 382 -2.16 -28.11 -7.80
N ILE A 383 -2.82 -27.27 -7.01
CA ILE A 383 -3.07 -27.60 -5.60
C ILE A 383 -4.31 -28.49 -5.52
N PRO A 384 -4.21 -29.63 -4.84
CA PRO A 384 -5.39 -30.44 -4.58
C PRO A 384 -6.33 -29.72 -3.63
N VAL A 385 -7.52 -29.80 -3.94
CA VAL A 385 -8.80 -29.47 -3.34
C VAL A 385 -8.82 -29.00 -1.91
N LEU A 386 -9.20 -27.74 -1.73
CA LEU A 386 -9.79 -27.27 -0.48
C LEU A 386 -11.25 -27.71 -0.41
N LYS A 387 -11.56 -28.67 0.47
CA LYS A 387 -12.96 -29.01 0.75
C LYS A 387 -13.65 -27.82 1.44
N PRO A 388 -14.90 -27.47 1.08
CA PRO A 388 -15.57 -26.27 1.56
C PRO A 388 -15.69 -26.15 3.09
N LEU A 389 -15.54 -27.23 3.85
CA LEU A 389 -15.79 -27.27 5.29
C LEU A 389 -14.58 -27.70 6.15
N THR A 390 -13.50 -28.15 5.53
CA THR A 390 -12.29 -28.55 6.25
C THR A 390 -11.08 -28.17 5.42
N LEU A 391 -10.45 -27.05 5.78
CA LEU A 391 -9.16 -26.68 5.20
C LEU A 391 -8.14 -27.75 5.57
N PRO A 392 -7.47 -28.42 4.63
CA PRO A 392 -6.34 -29.28 4.93
C PRO A 392 -5.27 -28.46 5.65
N THR A 393 -4.66 -29.02 6.68
CA THR A 393 -3.61 -28.36 7.48
C THR A 393 -2.38 -27.94 6.68
N ASP A 394 -2.21 -28.48 5.48
CA ASP A 394 -1.03 -28.33 4.63
C ASP A 394 -1.21 -27.28 3.52
N LEU A 395 -2.40 -26.69 3.36
CA LEU A 395 -2.67 -25.68 2.35
C LEU A 395 -2.79 -24.30 2.99
N PRO A 396 -2.35 -23.23 2.28
CA PRO A 396 -2.54 -21.89 2.78
C PRO A 396 -4.01 -21.62 3.04
N GLN A 397 -4.31 -21.00 4.20
CA GLN A 397 -5.69 -20.66 4.53
C GLN A 397 -6.22 -19.64 3.53
N LEU A 398 -7.35 -19.94 2.94
CA LEU A 398 -8.07 -18.94 2.15
C LEU A 398 -8.52 -17.79 3.05
N PRO A 399 -8.52 -16.55 2.56
CA PRO A 399 -9.09 -15.43 3.30
C PRO A 399 -10.59 -15.67 3.52
N SER A 400 -11.13 -15.08 4.58
CA SER A 400 -12.54 -15.27 4.98
C SER A 400 -13.54 -15.01 3.85
N TRP A 401 -13.27 -14.02 3.00
CA TRP A 401 -14.10 -13.69 1.85
C TRP A 401 -14.10 -14.73 0.71
N LEU A 402 -13.17 -15.70 0.73
CA LEU A 402 -13.22 -16.89 -0.14
C LEU A 402 -13.74 -18.14 0.59
N GLN A 403 -13.95 -18.07 1.91
CA GLN A 403 -14.49 -19.18 2.69
C GLN A 403 -16.03 -19.13 2.74
N THR A 404 -16.61 -17.96 2.94
CA THR A 404 -18.05 -17.76 3.07
C THR A 404 -18.56 -16.54 2.30
N THR A 405 -19.80 -16.61 1.85
CA THR A 405 -20.46 -15.48 1.16
C THR A 405 -21.29 -14.61 2.10
N SER A 406 -21.74 -15.15 3.24
CA SER A 406 -22.83 -14.59 4.05
C SER A 406 -22.40 -13.89 5.33
N ASP A 407 -21.13 -14.04 5.74
CA ASP A 407 -20.64 -13.30 6.90
C ASP A 407 -20.73 -11.79 6.65
N PRO A 408 -21.43 -11.01 7.52
CA PRO A 408 -21.68 -9.59 7.27
C PRO A 408 -20.45 -8.70 7.39
N VAL A 409 -19.35 -9.20 7.95
CA VAL A 409 -18.12 -8.44 8.17
C VAL A 409 -16.99 -8.91 7.25
N SER A 410 -16.87 -10.21 7.08
CA SER A 410 -15.70 -10.84 6.46
C SER A 410 -16.02 -11.73 5.26
N GLY A 411 -17.28 -11.93 4.93
CA GLY A 411 -17.70 -12.74 3.77
C GLY A 411 -17.52 -12.04 2.43
N ALA A 412 -17.67 -12.79 1.34
CA ALA A 412 -17.46 -12.29 -0.02
C ALA A 412 -18.28 -11.04 -0.37
N ARG A 413 -19.55 -11.00 0.07
CA ARG A 413 -20.41 -9.84 -0.19
C ARG A 413 -19.95 -8.59 0.57
N ALA A 414 -19.62 -8.75 1.84
CA ALA A 414 -19.08 -7.66 2.65
C ALA A 414 -17.76 -7.14 2.07
N PHE A 415 -16.91 -8.05 1.64
CA PHE A 415 -15.64 -7.69 1.01
C PHE A 415 -15.82 -6.91 -0.30
N VAL A 416 -16.72 -7.37 -1.20
CA VAL A 416 -17.04 -6.62 -2.43
C VAL A 416 -17.62 -5.26 -2.12
N GLN A 417 -18.47 -5.15 -1.09
CA GLN A 417 -19.04 -3.87 -0.67
C GLN A 417 -17.95 -2.91 -0.12
N GLN A 418 -17.01 -3.41 0.67
CA GLN A 418 -15.86 -2.62 1.15
C GLN A 418 -14.99 -2.11 -0.01
N LEU A 419 -14.72 -2.96 -1.02
CA LEU A 419 -13.98 -2.56 -2.21
C LEU A 419 -14.74 -1.51 -3.03
N ARG A 420 -16.07 -1.65 -3.15
CA ARG A 420 -16.93 -0.66 -3.81
C ARG A 420 -16.85 0.69 -3.13
N GLU A 421 -17.04 0.75 -1.82
CA GLU A 421 -16.95 1.97 -1.03
C GLU A 421 -15.56 2.60 -1.10
N ALA A 422 -14.52 1.78 -1.09
CA ALA A 422 -13.15 2.24 -1.25
C ALA A 422 -12.92 2.88 -2.62
N SER A 423 -13.43 2.28 -3.70
CA SER A 423 -13.25 2.79 -5.06
C SER A 423 -14.00 4.10 -5.31
N GLN A 424 -15.16 4.30 -4.68
CA GLN A 424 -15.93 5.55 -4.76
C GLN A 424 -15.23 6.76 -4.15
N GLN A 425 -14.21 6.53 -3.32
CA GLN A 425 -13.39 7.58 -2.73
C GLN A 425 -12.10 7.87 -3.53
N GLN A 426 -11.92 7.22 -4.67
CA GLN A 426 -10.73 7.33 -5.51
C GLN A 426 -11.04 8.13 -6.77
N PHE A 427 -10.10 9.01 -7.14
CA PHE A 427 -10.19 9.83 -8.34
C PHE A 427 -8.85 9.79 -9.07
N TYR A 428 -8.87 9.84 -10.38
CA TYR A 428 -7.66 9.86 -11.19
C TYR A 428 -7.74 10.94 -12.27
N ASN A 429 -6.67 11.72 -12.38
CA ASN A 429 -6.46 12.72 -13.44
C ASN A 429 -7.52 13.83 -13.47
N CYS A 430 -8.02 14.23 -12.29
CA CYS A 430 -9.05 15.25 -12.16
C CYS A 430 -8.47 16.64 -11.92
N SER A 431 -8.94 17.60 -12.68
CA SER A 431 -8.79 19.02 -12.35
C SER A 431 -9.85 19.52 -11.36
N THR A 432 -11.00 18.85 -11.30
CA THR A 432 -12.10 19.17 -10.38
C THR A 432 -12.80 17.88 -9.94
N SER A 433 -13.34 17.84 -8.71
CA SER A 433 -14.03 16.69 -8.13
C SER A 433 -15.40 16.36 -8.76
N GLN A 434 -15.80 17.02 -9.83
CA GLN A 434 -17.10 16.87 -10.50
C GLN A 434 -17.02 16.21 -11.88
N ASP A 435 -15.82 15.84 -12.32
CA ASP A 435 -15.66 15.20 -13.62
C ASP A 435 -15.78 13.67 -13.45
N VAL A 436 -16.89 13.10 -13.90
CA VAL A 436 -17.19 11.65 -13.83
C VAL A 436 -16.17 10.79 -14.58
N SER A 437 -15.39 11.35 -15.49
CA SER A 437 -14.29 10.64 -16.16
C SER A 437 -13.16 10.25 -15.21
N CYS A 438 -13.14 10.86 -14.04
CA CYS A 438 -12.16 10.68 -12.99
C CYS A 438 -12.47 9.54 -12.03
N ASP A 439 -13.70 9.08 -11.99
CA ASP A 439 -14.15 8.08 -11.04
C ASP A 439 -13.38 6.75 -11.23
N ARG A 440 -13.18 6.06 -10.13
CA ARG A 440 -12.60 4.71 -10.11
C ARG A 440 -13.64 3.63 -9.83
N TYR A 441 -14.89 4.02 -9.57
CA TYR A 441 -16.07 3.18 -9.51
C TYR A 441 -16.93 3.37 -10.75
N PHE A 442 -17.26 2.29 -11.44
CA PHE A 442 -18.01 2.28 -12.68
C PHE A 442 -19.18 1.31 -12.55
N ASP A 443 -20.41 1.80 -12.69
CA ASP A 443 -21.61 0.98 -12.64
C ASP A 443 -22.10 0.64 -14.07
N THR A 444 -21.46 -0.33 -14.68
CA THR A 444 -21.85 -0.78 -16.04
C THR A 444 -23.09 -1.66 -16.03
N ARG A 445 -23.49 -2.21 -14.88
CA ARG A 445 -24.69 -3.03 -14.72
C ARG A 445 -25.97 -2.21 -14.92
N ASN A 446 -25.97 -0.96 -14.46
CA ASN A 446 -27.10 -0.04 -14.57
C ASN A 446 -26.95 0.97 -15.74
N GLY A 447 -26.12 0.65 -16.73
CA GLY A 447 -25.95 1.47 -17.93
C GLY A 447 -25.01 2.65 -17.76
N GLY A 448 -24.19 2.67 -16.71
CA GLY A 448 -23.10 3.64 -16.55
C GLY A 448 -21.97 3.42 -17.56
N SER A 449 -21.11 4.41 -17.67
CA SER A 449 -19.96 4.37 -18.58
C SER A 449 -18.93 3.34 -18.14
N ALA A 450 -18.30 2.67 -19.11
CA ALA A 450 -17.15 1.82 -18.86
C ALA A 450 -15.90 2.66 -18.52
N PRO A 451 -14.92 2.10 -17.78
CA PRO A 451 -13.65 2.78 -17.52
C PRO A 451 -12.95 3.17 -18.83
N SER A 452 -12.47 4.40 -18.91
CA SER A 452 -11.61 4.87 -20.00
C SER A 452 -10.12 4.53 -19.77
N SER A 453 -9.76 4.22 -18.52
CA SER A 453 -8.39 3.93 -18.09
C SER A 453 -8.37 2.78 -17.08
N PHE A 454 -7.40 1.89 -17.25
CA PHE A 454 -7.11 0.77 -16.35
C PHE A 454 -5.68 0.84 -15.77
N GLY A 455 -4.99 1.97 -15.87
CA GLY A 455 -3.70 2.21 -15.24
C GLY A 455 -2.47 1.76 -16.02
N ALA A 456 -2.61 1.42 -17.30
CA ALA A 456 -1.48 1.09 -18.19
C ALA A 456 -1.20 2.19 -19.22
N GLU A 457 -2.05 3.19 -19.34
CA GLU A 457 -1.90 4.30 -20.29
C GLU A 457 -0.72 5.22 -19.97
N VAL A 458 -0.26 5.96 -20.96
CA VAL A 458 0.84 6.92 -20.80
C VAL A 458 0.44 8.01 -19.80
N GLY A 459 1.25 8.18 -18.76
CA GLY A 459 0.99 9.14 -17.69
C GLY A 459 0.21 8.58 -16.50
N ALA A 460 -0.22 7.30 -16.55
CA ALA A 460 -0.81 6.63 -15.40
C ALA A 460 0.17 6.56 -14.22
N PRO A 461 -0.33 6.46 -12.97
CA PRO A 461 0.53 6.27 -11.81
C PRO A 461 1.41 5.02 -11.96
N PRO A 462 2.66 5.04 -11.50
CA PRO A 462 3.61 3.93 -11.69
C PRO A 462 3.15 2.62 -11.06
N ASN A 463 2.29 2.69 -10.05
CA ASN A 463 1.71 1.53 -9.37
C ASN A 463 0.41 1.02 -10.02
N GLY A 464 -0.08 1.73 -11.05
CA GLY A 464 -1.37 1.45 -11.66
C GLY A 464 -2.54 2.11 -10.91
N LEU A 465 -3.75 1.64 -11.18
CA LEU A 465 -4.99 2.19 -10.63
C LEU A 465 -5.79 1.13 -9.88
N PHE A 466 -6.56 1.57 -8.89
CA PHE A 466 -7.65 0.78 -8.36
C PHE A 466 -8.90 1.05 -9.21
N THR A 467 -9.37 0.07 -9.93
CA THR A 467 -10.56 0.16 -10.79
C THR A 467 -11.60 -0.85 -10.32
N PHE A 468 -12.78 -0.38 -9.95
CA PHE A 468 -13.92 -1.22 -9.60
C PHE A 468 -15.02 -1.07 -10.65
N VAL A 469 -15.40 -2.18 -11.29
CA VAL A 469 -16.47 -2.23 -12.28
C VAL A 469 -17.62 -3.08 -11.73
N ASP A 470 -18.74 -2.43 -11.40
CA ASP A 470 -19.95 -3.11 -10.98
C ASP A 470 -20.75 -3.50 -12.23
N GLY A 471 -20.48 -4.69 -12.72
CA GLY A 471 -20.98 -5.22 -13.98
C GLY A 471 -19.85 -5.73 -14.87
N ASP A 472 -20.05 -5.68 -16.18
CA ASP A 472 -19.12 -6.20 -17.16
C ASP A 472 -18.01 -5.22 -17.48
N ALA A 473 -16.80 -5.74 -17.67
CA ALA A 473 -15.61 -4.98 -18.05
C ALA A 473 -14.96 -5.58 -19.29
N THR A 474 -14.43 -4.69 -20.15
CA THR A 474 -13.59 -5.08 -21.28
C THR A 474 -12.27 -4.31 -21.19
N LEU A 475 -11.15 -5.02 -21.14
CA LEU A 475 -9.83 -4.38 -21.12
C LEU A 475 -9.58 -3.65 -22.44
N PRO A 476 -9.00 -2.41 -22.40
CA PRO A 476 -8.60 -1.67 -23.59
C PRO A 476 -7.35 -2.29 -24.24
N ASN A 477 -6.93 -1.77 -25.40
CA ASN A 477 -5.76 -2.28 -26.12
C ASN A 477 -4.45 -2.09 -25.36
N GLU A 478 -4.37 -1.05 -24.55
CA GLU A 478 -3.23 -0.72 -23.70
C GLU A 478 -3.08 -1.67 -22.51
N GLY A 479 -4.12 -2.51 -22.26
CA GLY A 479 -4.17 -3.38 -21.08
C GLY A 479 -4.54 -2.63 -19.82
N GLY A 480 -4.07 -3.15 -18.67
CA GLY A 480 -4.32 -2.55 -17.36
C GLY A 480 -3.20 -2.82 -16.36
N LYS A 481 -3.20 -2.06 -15.27
CA LYS A 481 -2.24 -2.20 -14.20
C LYS A 481 -2.83 -1.79 -12.86
N GLY A 482 -2.52 -2.56 -11.80
CA GLY A 482 -2.95 -2.26 -10.44
C GLY A 482 -3.95 -3.26 -9.87
N LEU A 483 -5.03 -2.76 -9.24
CA LEU A 483 -6.10 -3.58 -8.68
C LEU A 483 -7.36 -3.43 -9.55
N LEU A 484 -7.81 -4.53 -10.14
CA LEU A 484 -9.05 -4.58 -10.90
C LEU A 484 -10.06 -5.47 -10.18
N VAL A 485 -11.23 -4.91 -9.91
CA VAL A 485 -12.39 -5.64 -9.37
C VAL A 485 -13.52 -5.57 -10.36
N VAL A 486 -14.08 -6.72 -10.74
CA VAL A 486 -15.21 -6.83 -11.69
C VAL A 486 -16.27 -7.71 -11.05
N THR A 487 -17.52 -7.23 -10.99
CA THR A 487 -18.62 -8.02 -10.43
C THR A 487 -19.40 -8.80 -11.48
N GLY A 488 -19.26 -8.45 -12.75
CA GLY A 488 -19.86 -9.15 -13.90
C GLY A 488 -18.86 -10.04 -14.65
N THR A 489 -18.85 -9.88 -15.97
CA THR A 489 -17.94 -10.58 -16.88
C THR A 489 -16.71 -9.73 -17.18
N LEU A 490 -15.53 -10.31 -17.03
CA LEU A 490 -14.28 -9.71 -17.52
C LEU A 490 -13.97 -10.25 -18.93
N ASN A 491 -13.98 -9.37 -19.92
CA ASN A 491 -13.59 -9.67 -21.29
C ASN A 491 -12.18 -9.17 -21.58
N MET A 492 -11.31 -10.07 -22.02
CA MET A 492 -9.93 -9.81 -22.43
C MET A 492 -9.73 -10.33 -23.85
N SER A 493 -9.31 -9.49 -24.77
CA SER A 493 -9.11 -9.89 -26.17
C SER A 493 -7.77 -9.46 -26.71
N GLY A 494 -7.18 -10.26 -27.63
CA GLY A 494 -5.89 -9.94 -28.27
C GLY A 494 -4.71 -9.97 -27.31
N SER A 495 -3.78 -9.02 -27.49
CA SER A 495 -2.56 -8.84 -26.69
C SER A 495 -2.79 -8.07 -25.39
N LYS A 496 -4.01 -8.01 -24.88
CA LYS A 496 -4.32 -7.25 -23.69
C LYS A 496 -3.82 -7.95 -22.45
N THR A 497 -3.04 -7.24 -21.65
CA THR A 497 -2.46 -7.74 -20.41
C THR A 497 -2.97 -6.95 -19.20
N PHE A 498 -2.84 -7.56 -18.04
CA PHE A 498 -3.05 -6.88 -16.78
C PHE A 498 -1.90 -7.18 -15.83
N ASP A 499 -1.25 -6.13 -15.31
CA ASP A 499 -0.17 -6.26 -14.34
C ASP A 499 -0.68 -5.90 -12.94
N GLY A 500 -0.90 -6.90 -12.10
CA GLY A 500 -1.41 -6.68 -10.75
C GLY A 500 -2.30 -7.78 -10.22
N LEU A 501 -3.36 -7.39 -9.52
CA LEU A 501 -4.34 -8.31 -8.95
C LEU A 501 -5.70 -8.09 -9.63
N VAL A 502 -6.25 -9.16 -10.19
CA VAL A 502 -7.57 -9.17 -10.82
C VAL A 502 -8.52 -10.01 -9.97
N LEU A 503 -9.61 -9.40 -9.51
CA LEU A 503 -10.66 -10.02 -8.72
C LEU A 503 -11.97 -10.00 -9.53
N VAL A 504 -12.43 -11.15 -9.99
CA VAL A 504 -13.73 -11.28 -10.66
C VAL A 504 -14.69 -11.94 -9.68
N LEU A 505 -15.48 -11.11 -8.98
CA LEU A 505 -16.25 -11.48 -7.79
C LEU A 505 -17.73 -11.10 -7.97
N GLY A 506 -18.61 -12.09 -8.10
CA GLY A 506 -20.05 -11.87 -8.34
C GLY A 506 -20.59 -12.82 -9.39
N ASP A 507 -20.68 -12.41 -10.65
CA ASP A 507 -21.06 -13.35 -11.73
C ASP A 507 -19.94 -14.34 -12.05
N GLY A 508 -18.70 -13.99 -11.71
CA GLY A 508 -17.56 -14.91 -11.73
C GLY A 508 -17.23 -15.44 -13.14
N VAL A 509 -17.20 -14.56 -14.14
CA VAL A 509 -16.96 -14.93 -15.54
C VAL A 509 -15.72 -14.22 -16.08
N ILE A 510 -14.77 -14.99 -16.59
CA ILE A 510 -13.62 -14.49 -17.34
C ILE A 510 -13.66 -15.08 -18.75
N ASN A 511 -13.77 -14.21 -19.75
CA ASN A 511 -13.67 -14.55 -21.15
C ASN A 511 -12.40 -13.97 -21.73
N ARG A 512 -11.50 -14.83 -22.14
CA ARG A 512 -10.28 -14.46 -22.84
C ARG A 512 -10.37 -15.00 -24.27
N SER A 513 -10.21 -14.13 -25.26
CA SER A 513 -10.31 -14.50 -26.66
C SER A 513 -9.24 -13.79 -27.49
N GLY A 514 -8.85 -14.41 -28.61
CA GLY A 514 -7.95 -13.81 -29.61
C GLY A 514 -6.50 -14.30 -29.55
N GLY A 515 -5.70 -13.89 -30.53
CA GLY A 515 -4.32 -14.29 -30.75
C GLY A 515 -3.34 -13.21 -30.26
N GLY A 516 -2.96 -13.23 -29.00
CA GLY A 516 -1.92 -12.36 -28.44
C GLY A 516 -0.74 -13.18 -27.94
N SER A 517 0.44 -12.54 -27.78
CA SER A 517 1.66 -13.18 -27.27
C SER A 517 2.09 -12.65 -25.89
N ASP A 518 1.31 -11.77 -25.28
CA ASP A 518 1.71 -11.05 -24.08
C ASP A 518 1.35 -11.81 -22.80
N THR A 519 2.16 -11.63 -21.76
CA THR A 519 1.98 -12.26 -20.45
C THR A 519 1.36 -11.28 -19.46
N ASN A 520 0.34 -11.71 -18.72
CA ASN A 520 -0.18 -11.01 -17.55
C ASN A 520 0.72 -11.29 -16.34
N PHE A 521 1.12 -10.26 -15.62
CA PHE A 521 1.96 -10.40 -14.43
C PHE A 521 1.17 -10.12 -13.17
N GLY A 522 1.07 -11.12 -12.28
CA GLY A 522 0.34 -10.98 -11.04
C GLY A 522 -0.48 -12.20 -10.68
N ALA A 523 -1.74 -11.99 -10.25
CA ALA A 523 -2.66 -13.08 -9.93
C ALA A 523 -4.11 -12.75 -10.29
N PHE A 524 -4.88 -13.82 -10.53
CA PHE A 524 -6.30 -13.77 -10.83
C PHE A 524 -7.09 -14.57 -9.82
N VAL A 525 -8.21 -14.01 -9.36
CA VAL A 525 -9.16 -14.72 -8.50
C VAL A 525 -10.54 -14.64 -9.15
N VAL A 526 -11.18 -15.78 -9.32
CA VAL A 526 -12.54 -15.85 -9.83
C VAL A 526 -13.44 -16.57 -8.85
N ALA A 527 -14.55 -15.94 -8.48
CA ALA A 527 -15.57 -16.49 -7.61
C ALA A 527 -16.97 -16.03 -8.04
N ARG A 528 -17.89 -16.97 -8.13
CA ARG A 528 -19.29 -16.68 -8.45
C ARG A 528 -20.15 -16.78 -7.21
N PHE A 529 -20.92 -15.74 -6.94
CA PHE A 529 -21.94 -15.73 -5.89
C PHE A 529 -23.00 -14.66 -6.19
N LEU A 530 -24.23 -14.94 -5.85
CA LEU A 530 -25.35 -14.01 -6.03
C LEU A 530 -25.58 -13.17 -4.76
N SER A 531 -26.58 -12.33 -4.78
CA SER A 531 -27.02 -11.53 -3.63
C SER A 531 -27.43 -12.39 -2.42
N SER A 532 -27.78 -13.64 -2.63
CA SER A 532 -28.12 -14.63 -1.59
C SER A 532 -27.54 -15.99 -1.93
N GLY A 533 -27.37 -16.87 -0.93
CA GLY A 533 -26.81 -18.21 -1.12
C GLY A 533 -25.29 -18.27 -1.00
N GLY A 534 -24.73 -19.44 -1.28
CA GLY A 534 -23.31 -19.74 -1.23
C GLY A 534 -22.56 -19.43 -2.52
N PHE A 535 -21.34 -19.96 -2.65
CA PHE A 535 -20.60 -19.90 -3.90
C PHE A 535 -21.19 -20.85 -4.95
N LEU A 536 -21.14 -20.41 -6.19
CA LEU A 536 -21.61 -21.11 -7.38
C LEU A 536 -20.42 -21.40 -8.31
N ASN A 537 -20.68 -22.11 -9.41
CA ASN A 537 -19.67 -22.41 -10.41
C ASN A 537 -19.27 -21.16 -11.19
N PRO A 538 -18.01 -20.71 -11.12
CA PRO A 538 -17.51 -19.67 -11.99
C PRO A 538 -17.26 -20.21 -13.41
N THR A 539 -17.02 -19.29 -14.34
CA THR A 539 -16.70 -19.60 -15.73
C THR A 539 -15.33 -18.99 -16.09
N PHE A 540 -14.43 -19.81 -16.59
CA PHE A 540 -13.17 -19.37 -17.15
C PHE A 540 -12.99 -19.95 -18.55
N VAL A 541 -13.07 -19.08 -19.54
CA VAL A 541 -12.88 -19.43 -20.95
C VAL A 541 -11.64 -18.71 -21.47
N SER A 542 -10.69 -19.47 -21.98
CA SER A 542 -9.53 -18.95 -22.69
C SER A 542 -9.48 -19.58 -24.08
N SER A 543 -9.91 -18.85 -25.10
CA SER A 543 -10.00 -19.31 -26.48
C SER A 543 -9.14 -18.44 -27.39
N GLY A 544 -8.56 -19.04 -28.44
CA GLY A 544 -7.74 -18.32 -29.42
C GLY A 544 -6.46 -19.07 -29.79
N SER A 545 -5.67 -18.49 -30.68
CA SER A 545 -4.45 -19.10 -31.23
C SER A 545 -3.15 -18.47 -30.73
N GLY A 546 -3.20 -17.58 -29.73
CA GLY A 546 -2.02 -16.87 -29.22
C GLY A 546 -1.19 -17.65 -28.20
N SER A 547 -0.07 -17.07 -27.77
CA SER A 547 0.86 -17.61 -26.76
C SER A 547 0.82 -16.87 -25.44
N SER A 548 -0.26 -16.14 -25.16
CA SER A 548 -0.36 -15.35 -23.96
C SER A 548 -0.56 -16.19 -22.69
N GLY A 549 0.05 -15.76 -21.59
CA GLY A 549 0.05 -16.47 -20.32
C GLY A 549 -0.37 -15.62 -19.13
N VAL A 550 -0.35 -16.25 -17.95
CA VAL A 550 -0.41 -15.58 -16.66
C VAL A 550 0.78 -16.06 -15.84
N GLN A 551 1.59 -15.15 -15.37
CA GLN A 551 2.75 -15.44 -14.54
C GLN A 551 2.60 -14.76 -13.17
N LEU A 552 2.87 -15.51 -12.13
CA LEU A 552 2.93 -14.95 -10.78
C LEU A 552 3.94 -13.82 -10.71
N ASP A 553 3.53 -12.69 -10.18
CA ASP A 553 4.41 -11.56 -9.86
C ASP A 553 3.95 -10.90 -8.55
N ARG A 554 4.61 -11.27 -7.45
CA ARG A 554 4.27 -10.74 -6.12
C ARG A 554 4.51 -9.24 -5.99
N ASN A 555 5.43 -8.65 -6.76
CA ASN A 555 5.62 -7.21 -6.76
C ASN A 555 4.41 -6.48 -7.37
N SER A 556 3.88 -6.99 -8.48
CA SER A 556 2.66 -6.46 -9.09
C SER A 556 1.45 -6.62 -8.17
N ILE A 557 1.31 -7.79 -7.53
CA ILE A 557 0.23 -8.04 -6.57
C ILE A 557 0.31 -7.08 -5.38
N ARG A 558 1.48 -6.89 -4.80
CA ARG A 558 1.67 -5.96 -3.67
C ARG A 558 1.35 -4.53 -4.04
N ARG A 559 1.80 -4.08 -5.21
CA ARG A 559 1.42 -2.76 -5.70
C ARG A 559 -0.09 -2.62 -5.79
N ALA A 560 -0.76 -3.64 -6.33
CA ALA A 560 -2.21 -3.66 -6.45
C ALA A 560 -2.93 -3.61 -5.08
N LEU A 561 -2.48 -4.41 -4.12
CA LEU A 561 -3.07 -4.47 -2.77
C LEU A 561 -3.01 -3.14 -2.01
N ARG A 562 -2.06 -2.28 -2.35
CA ARG A 562 -1.88 -0.95 -1.76
C ARG A 562 -2.80 0.11 -2.34
N LEU A 563 -3.41 -0.16 -3.47
CA LEU A 563 -4.28 0.80 -4.16
C LEU A 563 -5.70 0.84 -3.58
N GLY A 564 -6.03 0.00 -2.61
CA GLY A 564 -7.37 -0.14 -2.06
C GLY A 564 -7.94 1.05 -1.30
N GLY A 565 -7.19 2.15 -1.21
CA GLY A 565 -7.66 3.42 -0.68
C GLY A 565 -7.00 3.85 0.63
N VAL A 566 -7.02 5.15 0.86
CA VAL A 566 -6.50 5.81 2.04
C VAL A 566 -7.64 6.55 2.72
N TYR A 567 -7.90 6.22 3.98
CA TYR A 567 -8.96 6.82 4.78
C TYR A 567 -8.39 7.65 5.91
N ALA A 568 -8.97 8.82 6.15
CA ALA A 568 -8.78 9.52 7.41
C ALA A 568 -9.66 8.85 8.49
N LEU A 569 -9.04 8.25 9.49
CA LEU A 569 -9.75 7.64 10.63
C LEU A 569 -10.21 8.69 11.63
N ALA A 570 -9.41 9.72 11.84
CA ALA A 570 -9.69 10.83 12.73
C ALA A 570 -8.94 12.06 12.24
N VAL A 571 -9.58 13.21 12.37
CA VAL A 571 -8.97 14.52 12.14
C VAL A 571 -9.18 15.37 13.40
N SER A 572 -8.14 16.03 13.88
CA SER A 572 -8.20 16.90 15.05
C SER A 572 -7.29 18.12 14.87
N GLU A 573 -7.67 19.21 15.52
CA GLU A 573 -6.73 20.30 15.82
C GLU A 573 -5.84 19.88 17.01
N TYR A 574 -4.60 20.36 17.05
CA TYR A 574 -3.65 20.11 18.15
C TYR A 574 -2.80 21.34 18.48
#